data_58fa271551ef0b03c24930837cc5058f
#
_entry.id   58fa271551ef0b03c24930837cc5058f
#
_cell.length_a   1.000
_cell.length_b   1.000
_cell.length_c   1.000
_cell.angle_alpha   90.00
_cell.angle_beta   90.00
_cell.angle_gamma   90.00
#
_symmetry.space_group_name_H-M   'P 1'
#
loop_
_entity.id
_entity.type
_entity.pdbx_description
1 polymer ?
#
loop_
_entity_poly.entity_id
_entity_poly.type
_entity_poly.pdbx_seq_one_letter_code
_entity_poly.pdbx_strand_id
1 'polypeptide(L)'
;LVGSEMCIRDRPESTLMSELKPIMKDYPNVAITSYVKPTNIELRLTIIAGAHADIKATFDRVTKAILKKEQQYYLGMGNDFNLANEVVGLLKQQKLKITGAESLTGGLFQSTICSIPGASAIFDGGFVTYAAEAKISLLGIPASLINQNGVVSSATAQAMADYSRKKLDADFGIGFTGVAGPDELEGQPAGTVWIGLARKGQPTISKQLRLAGYLGRQEIRLLSVQYGLQMLLKELRK
;
A
#
# COMPACT_ATOMS: atom_id res chain seq x y z
N LEU A 1 3.01 -32.37 3.37
CA LEU A 1 2.36 -31.13 2.90
C LEU A 1 3.40 -30.02 2.93
N VAL A 2 3.69 -29.43 1.79
CA VAL A 2 4.54 -28.23 1.69
C VAL A 2 3.66 -27.09 1.18
N GLY A 3 3.66 -25.96 1.89
CA GLY A 3 2.82 -24.81 1.60
C GLY A 3 3.64 -23.55 1.29
N SER A 4 3.10 -22.67 0.46
CA SER A 4 3.59 -21.32 0.23
C SER A 4 2.40 -20.37 0.22
N GLU A 5 2.58 -19.15 0.69
CA GLU A 5 1.54 -18.12 0.79
C GLU A 5 1.84 -16.98 -0.16
N MET A 6 0.78 -16.48 -0.82
CA MET A 6 0.83 -15.35 -1.75
C MET A 6 -0.19 -14.30 -1.33
N CYS A 7 0.21 -13.05 -1.21
CA CYS A 7 -0.66 -11.95 -0.83
C CYS A 7 -1.18 -11.18 -2.04
N ILE A 8 -2.50 -11.07 -2.14
CA ILE A 8 -3.26 -10.38 -3.20
C ILE A 8 -4.11 -9.28 -2.56
N ARG A 9 -4.22 -8.11 -3.20
CA ARG A 9 -5.08 -7.00 -2.74
C ARG A 9 -5.89 -6.40 -3.89
N ASP A 10 -6.95 -5.65 -3.55
CA ASP A 10 -7.85 -4.98 -4.49
C ASP A 10 -8.67 -5.95 -5.36
N ARG A 11 -8.94 -7.16 -4.84
CA ARG A 11 -9.77 -8.17 -5.50
C ARG A 11 -10.85 -8.68 -4.56
N PRO A 12 -12.13 -8.75 -4.97
CA PRO A 12 -13.12 -9.54 -4.24
C PRO A 12 -12.70 -11.02 -4.25
N GLU A 13 -12.80 -11.69 -3.09
CA GLU A 13 -12.42 -13.11 -2.97
C GLU A 13 -13.15 -14.00 -3.99
N SER A 14 -14.45 -13.79 -4.16
CA SER A 14 -15.27 -14.56 -5.11
C SER A 14 -14.78 -14.43 -6.56
N THR A 15 -14.37 -13.22 -6.97
CA THR A 15 -13.81 -12.98 -8.29
C THR A 15 -12.46 -13.65 -8.43
N LEU A 16 -11.56 -13.47 -7.45
CA LEU A 16 -10.25 -14.10 -7.43
C LEU A 16 -10.36 -15.62 -7.54
N MET A 17 -11.14 -16.25 -6.66
CA MET A 17 -11.30 -17.70 -6.67
C MET A 17 -11.96 -18.21 -7.97
N SER A 18 -12.89 -17.46 -8.55
CA SER A 18 -13.49 -17.81 -9.85
C SER A 18 -12.45 -17.81 -10.97
N GLU A 19 -11.55 -16.83 -11.01
CA GLU A 19 -10.50 -16.73 -12.03
C GLU A 19 -9.39 -17.76 -11.84
N LEU A 20 -9.20 -18.27 -10.61
CA LEU A 20 -8.24 -19.34 -10.31
C LEU A 20 -8.77 -20.75 -10.60
N LYS A 21 -10.08 -20.96 -10.81
CA LYS A 21 -10.65 -22.29 -11.14
C LYS A 21 -9.95 -23.03 -12.28
N PRO A 22 -9.61 -22.40 -13.43
CA PRO A 22 -8.88 -23.10 -14.49
C PRO A 22 -7.51 -23.59 -14.01
N ILE A 23 -6.77 -22.77 -13.24
CA ILE A 23 -5.47 -23.17 -12.68
C ILE A 23 -5.62 -24.35 -11.72
N MET A 24 -6.64 -24.32 -10.84
CA MET A 24 -6.94 -25.44 -9.94
C MET A 24 -7.24 -26.74 -10.70
N LYS A 25 -7.89 -26.64 -11.87
CA LYS A 25 -8.17 -27.79 -12.74
C LYS A 25 -6.91 -28.32 -13.42
N ASP A 26 -6.01 -27.43 -13.86
CA ASP A 26 -4.77 -27.80 -14.54
C ASP A 26 -3.73 -28.41 -13.57
N TYR A 27 -3.85 -28.08 -12.26
CA TYR A 27 -2.95 -28.57 -11.19
C TYR A 27 -3.73 -29.25 -10.06
N PRO A 28 -4.37 -30.42 -10.30
CA PRO A 28 -5.26 -31.07 -9.32
C PRO A 28 -4.54 -31.57 -8.05
N ASN A 29 -3.22 -31.68 -8.09
CA ASN A 29 -2.38 -32.02 -6.94
C ASN A 29 -1.98 -30.80 -6.09
N VAL A 30 -2.47 -29.60 -6.42
CA VAL A 30 -2.24 -28.36 -5.67
C VAL A 30 -3.57 -27.82 -5.15
N ALA A 31 -3.74 -27.83 -3.83
CA ALA A 31 -4.86 -27.13 -3.22
C ALA A 31 -4.54 -25.62 -3.13
N ILE A 32 -5.44 -24.78 -3.65
CA ILE A 32 -5.38 -23.32 -3.53
C ILE A 32 -6.51 -22.90 -2.61
N THR A 33 -6.17 -22.36 -1.45
CA THR A 33 -7.14 -21.86 -0.47
C THR A 33 -6.94 -20.36 -0.25
N SER A 34 -8.02 -19.64 0.01
CA SER A 34 -8.00 -18.20 0.29
C SER A 34 -8.28 -17.92 1.76
N TYR A 35 -7.58 -16.95 2.32
CA TYR A 35 -7.81 -16.41 3.66
C TYR A 35 -7.97 -14.90 3.54
N VAL A 36 -9.18 -14.41 3.79
CA VAL A 36 -9.47 -12.97 3.77
C VAL A 36 -8.96 -12.34 5.06
N LYS A 37 -8.04 -11.39 4.92
CA LYS A 37 -7.53 -10.56 6.01
C LYS A 37 -7.99 -9.10 5.83
N PRO A 38 -7.98 -8.27 6.86
CA PRO A 38 -8.40 -6.87 6.74
C PRO A 38 -7.67 -6.10 5.63
N THR A 39 -6.42 -6.42 5.36
CA THR A 39 -5.57 -5.68 4.44
C THR A 39 -5.29 -6.38 3.11
N ASN A 40 -5.57 -7.67 2.96
CA ASN A 40 -5.28 -8.46 1.76
C ASN A 40 -5.99 -9.82 1.78
N ILE A 41 -5.99 -10.51 0.66
CA ILE A 41 -6.31 -11.93 0.57
C ILE A 41 -5.00 -12.70 0.49
N GLU A 42 -4.85 -13.68 1.37
CA GLU A 42 -3.74 -14.61 1.34
C GLU A 42 -4.17 -15.89 0.63
N LEU A 43 -3.50 -16.22 -0.45
CA LEU A 43 -3.65 -17.50 -1.15
C LEU A 43 -2.61 -18.48 -0.61
N ARG A 44 -3.06 -19.56 -0.02
CA ARG A 44 -2.19 -20.67 0.38
C ARG A 44 -2.21 -21.75 -0.68
N LEU A 45 -1.03 -22.05 -1.20
CA LEU A 45 -0.78 -23.13 -2.14
C LEU A 45 -0.26 -24.33 -1.34
N THR A 46 -0.98 -25.44 -1.36
CA THR A 46 -0.57 -26.67 -0.64
C THR A 46 -0.45 -27.81 -1.64
N ILE A 47 0.74 -28.40 -1.75
CA ILE A 47 0.96 -29.56 -2.62
C ILE A 47 0.64 -30.84 -1.85
N ILE A 48 -0.23 -31.65 -2.43
CA ILE A 48 -0.51 -33.02 -2.01
C ILE A 48 0.52 -33.89 -2.73
N ALA A 49 1.68 -34.12 -2.10
CA ALA A 49 2.79 -34.80 -2.73
C ALA A 49 2.55 -36.32 -2.85
N GLY A 50 2.69 -36.84 -4.08
CA GLY A 50 3.03 -38.27 -4.33
C GLY A 50 4.55 -38.44 -4.32
N ALA A 51 5.02 -39.69 -4.25
CA ALA A 51 6.43 -40.07 -3.98
C ALA A 51 7.51 -39.55 -4.96
N HIS A 52 7.14 -38.89 -6.07
CA HIS A 52 8.07 -38.45 -7.12
C HIS A 52 7.77 -37.02 -7.65
N ALA A 53 7.01 -36.20 -6.92
CA ALA A 53 6.70 -34.83 -7.39
C ALA A 53 7.88 -33.90 -7.12
N ASP A 54 8.37 -33.19 -8.16
CA ASP A 54 9.22 -32.03 -8.00
C ASP A 54 8.37 -30.87 -7.44
N ILE A 55 8.37 -30.79 -6.12
CA ILE A 55 7.57 -29.84 -5.34
C ILE A 55 7.91 -28.41 -5.74
N LYS A 56 9.20 -28.09 -5.85
CA LYS A 56 9.66 -26.74 -6.18
C LYS A 56 9.20 -26.32 -7.58
N ALA A 57 9.45 -27.16 -8.59
CA ALA A 57 9.03 -26.85 -9.96
C ALA A 57 7.50 -26.75 -10.09
N THR A 58 6.75 -27.51 -9.29
CA THR A 58 5.29 -27.40 -9.27
C THR A 58 4.84 -26.08 -8.66
N PHE A 59 5.41 -25.65 -7.53
CA PHE A 59 5.15 -24.31 -6.97
C PHE A 59 5.47 -23.21 -7.95
N ASP A 60 6.63 -23.25 -8.59
CA ASP A 60 7.07 -22.22 -9.55
C ASP A 60 6.09 -22.12 -10.72
N ARG A 61 5.61 -23.26 -11.26
CA ARG A 61 4.62 -23.28 -12.36
C ARG A 61 3.27 -22.72 -11.95
N VAL A 62 2.74 -23.13 -10.80
CA VAL A 62 1.43 -22.65 -10.30
C VAL A 62 1.52 -21.17 -9.96
N THR A 63 2.56 -20.75 -9.26
CA THR A 63 2.82 -19.33 -8.94
C THR A 63 2.87 -18.50 -10.21
N LYS A 64 3.62 -18.93 -11.23
CA LYS A 64 3.70 -18.23 -12.53
C LYS A 64 2.35 -18.14 -13.23
N ALA A 65 1.53 -19.20 -13.17
CA ALA A 65 0.19 -19.20 -13.74
C ALA A 65 -0.74 -18.21 -13.02
N ILE A 66 -0.68 -18.14 -11.70
CA ILE A 66 -1.44 -17.16 -10.91
C ILE A 66 -0.96 -15.74 -11.22
N LEU A 67 0.34 -15.48 -11.18
CA LEU A 67 0.91 -14.15 -11.45
C LEU A 67 0.60 -13.66 -12.86
N LYS A 68 0.50 -14.51 -13.85
CA LYS A 68 0.09 -14.12 -15.21
C LYS A 68 -1.28 -13.43 -15.25
N LYS A 69 -2.18 -13.78 -14.31
CA LYS A 69 -3.52 -13.18 -14.20
C LYS A 69 -3.59 -12.06 -13.16
N GLU A 70 -2.92 -12.24 -12.02
CA GLU A 70 -3.11 -11.44 -10.81
C GLU A 70 -1.94 -10.50 -10.49
N GLN A 71 -0.95 -10.34 -11.40
CA GLN A 71 0.28 -9.59 -11.14
C GLN A 71 0.04 -8.15 -10.66
N GLN A 72 -0.97 -7.47 -11.21
CA GLN A 72 -1.31 -6.10 -10.82
C GLN A 72 -1.83 -5.98 -9.37
N TYR A 73 -2.31 -7.08 -8.80
CA TYR A 73 -2.85 -7.18 -7.44
C TYR A 73 -1.89 -7.86 -6.46
N TYR A 74 -0.80 -8.40 -6.98
CA TYR A 74 0.19 -9.13 -6.19
C TYR A 74 1.03 -8.21 -5.32
N LEU A 75 1.10 -8.50 -4.02
CA LEU A 75 1.93 -7.79 -3.07
C LEU A 75 3.26 -8.49 -2.83
N GLY A 76 3.24 -9.79 -2.58
CA GLY A 76 4.42 -10.57 -2.25
C GLY A 76 4.08 -12.00 -1.86
N MET A 77 5.11 -12.76 -1.51
CA MET A 77 5.03 -14.19 -1.18
C MET A 77 5.79 -14.50 0.11
N GLY A 78 5.31 -15.50 0.83
CA GLY A 78 5.91 -16.04 2.05
C GLY A 78 4.96 -15.96 3.24
N ASN A 79 5.12 -16.89 4.17
CA ASN A 79 4.25 -17.05 5.34
C ASN A 79 4.27 -15.81 6.25
N ASP A 80 5.40 -15.11 6.28
CA ASP A 80 5.60 -13.90 7.09
C ASP A 80 5.67 -12.63 6.24
N PHE A 81 5.01 -12.63 5.05
CA PHE A 81 5.05 -11.47 4.17
C PHE A 81 4.52 -10.22 4.88
N ASN A 82 5.34 -9.19 4.91
CA ASN A 82 5.01 -7.87 5.43
C ASN A 82 5.32 -6.80 4.39
N LEU A 83 4.28 -6.06 3.98
CA LEU A 83 4.39 -5.05 2.93
C LEU A 83 5.39 -3.93 3.28
N ALA A 84 5.46 -3.51 4.55
CA ALA A 84 6.41 -2.48 4.97
C ALA A 84 7.86 -3.00 4.93
N ASN A 85 8.10 -4.25 5.34
CA ASN A 85 9.41 -4.90 5.22
C ASN A 85 9.87 -4.94 3.76
N GLU A 86 8.99 -5.34 2.84
CA GLU A 86 9.30 -5.40 1.40
C GLU A 86 9.66 -4.01 0.85
N VAL A 87 8.86 -2.99 1.16
CA VAL A 87 9.09 -1.60 0.73
C VAL A 87 10.42 -1.07 1.29
N VAL A 88 10.66 -1.23 2.59
CA VAL A 88 11.92 -0.78 3.22
C VAL A 88 13.12 -1.54 2.65
N GLY A 89 12.98 -2.84 2.39
CA GLY A 89 14.01 -3.66 1.76
C GLY A 89 14.39 -3.15 0.37
N LEU A 90 13.40 -2.86 -0.48
CA LEU A 90 13.62 -2.33 -1.83
C LEU A 90 14.23 -0.92 -1.81
N LEU A 91 13.75 -0.03 -0.92
CA LEU A 91 14.35 1.31 -0.76
C LEU A 91 15.83 1.22 -0.37
N LYS A 92 16.17 0.34 0.58
CA LYS A 92 17.57 0.09 1.00
C LYS A 92 18.41 -0.45 -0.16
N GLN A 93 17.91 -1.45 -0.87
CA GLN A 93 18.60 -2.06 -2.00
C GLN A 93 18.88 -1.04 -3.11
N GLN A 94 17.93 -0.17 -3.41
CA GLN A 94 18.03 0.87 -4.43
C GLN A 94 18.71 2.16 -3.92
N LYS A 95 19.04 2.25 -2.62
CA LYS A 95 19.62 3.43 -1.96
C LYS A 95 18.74 4.69 -2.12
N LEU A 96 17.43 4.51 -2.04
CA LEU A 96 16.43 5.58 -2.17
C LEU A 96 15.87 5.95 -0.80
N LYS A 97 15.61 7.25 -0.61
CA LYS A 97 15.01 7.80 0.60
C LYS A 97 13.53 8.12 0.41
N ILE A 98 12.77 7.96 1.49
CA ILE A 98 11.35 8.32 1.54
C ILE A 98 11.07 9.26 2.70
N THR A 99 10.09 10.13 2.52
CA THR A 99 9.45 10.91 3.58
C THR A 99 7.93 10.85 3.45
N GLY A 100 7.22 11.30 4.49
CA GLY A 100 5.76 11.36 4.49
C GLY A 100 5.21 12.65 5.09
N ALA A 101 4.06 13.08 4.56
CA ALA A 101 3.22 14.12 5.17
C ALA A 101 1.85 13.53 5.48
N GLU A 102 1.49 13.50 6.75
CA GLU A 102 0.33 12.80 7.26
C GLU A 102 -0.71 13.75 7.85
N SER A 103 -1.97 13.62 7.42
CA SER A 103 -3.11 14.25 8.06
C SER A 103 -3.91 13.19 8.83
N LEU A 104 -4.91 12.54 8.21
CA LEU A 104 -5.75 11.57 8.90
C LEU A 104 -4.98 10.38 9.53
N THR A 105 -3.86 10.01 8.97
CA THR A 105 -3.03 8.88 9.45
C THR A 105 -2.22 9.23 10.70
N GLY A 106 -1.95 10.54 10.94
CA GLY A 106 -1.45 11.05 12.21
C GLY A 106 -0.14 10.41 12.69
N GLY A 107 0.81 10.17 11.80
CA GLY A 107 2.11 9.57 12.11
C GLY A 107 2.16 8.03 11.94
N LEU A 108 1.04 7.39 11.56
CA LEU A 108 0.98 5.93 11.44
C LEU A 108 1.87 5.39 10.31
N PHE A 109 1.97 6.08 9.17
CA PHE A 109 2.89 5.69 8.10
C PHE A 109 4.35 5.75 8.57
N GLN A 110 4.74 6.87 9.18
CA GLN A 110 6.10 7.05 9.69
C GLN A 110 6.43 6.02 10.78
N SER A 111 5.50 5.80 11.72
CA SER A 111 5.62 4.75 12.73
C SER A 111 5.78 3.36 12.12
N THR A 112 5.02 3.05 11.05
CA THR A 112 5.13 1.78 10.33
C THR A 112 6.51 1.62 9.70
N ILE A 113 7.04 2.65 9.04
CA ILE A 113 8.41 2.63 8.47
C ILE A 113 9.44 2.45 9.58
N CYS A 114 9.35 3.23 10.67
CA CYS A 114 10.30 3.19 11.78
C CYS A 114 10.27 1.86 12.56
N SER A 115 9.18 1.09 12.49
CA SER A 115 9.10 -0.23 13.12
C SER A 115 10.01 -1.28 12.45
N ILE A 116 10.53 -1.00 11.25
CA ILE A 116 11.36 -1.93 10.50
C ILE A 116 12.85 -1.67 10.80
N PRO A 117 13.62 -2.70 11.21
CA PRO A 117 15.05 -2.55 11.49
C PRO A 117 15.83 -1.98 10.30
N GLY A 118 16.62 -0.95 10.55
CA GLY A 118 17.42 -0.27 9.55
C GLY A 118 16.64 0.77 8.72
N ALA A 119 15.47 1.21 9.18
CA ALA A 119 14.70 2.29 8.56
C ALA A 119 15.49 3.61 8.48
N SER A 120 16.43 3.88 9.39
CA SER A 120 17.27 5.09 9.38
C SER A 120 18.13 5.25 8.11
N ALA A 121 18.34 4.18 7.35
CA ALA A 121 19.06 4.27 6.09
C ALA A 121 18.21 4.90 4.95
N ILE A 122 16.87 4.90 5.10
CA ILE A 122 15.94 5.29 4.03
C ILE A 122 14.94 6.38 4.46
N PHE A 123 14.91 6.72 5.74
CA PHE A 123 13.92 7.63 6.31
C PHE A 123 14.59 8.59 7.30
N ASP A 124 14.75 9.85 6.90
CA ASP A 124 15.35 10.91 7.74
C ASP A 124 14.31 11.61 8.61
N GLY A 125 13.02 11.46 8.31
CA GLY A 125 11.93 12.10 9.03
C GLY A 125 10.71 12.33 8.15
N GLY A 126 9.70 12.98 8.73
CA GLY A 126 8.48 13.35 8.03
C GLY A 126 7.62 14.31 8.84
N PHE A 127 6.42 14.58 8.37
CA PHE A 127 5.56 15.63 8.89
C PHE A 127 4.18 15.08 9.28
N VAL A 128 3.68 15.49 10.43
CA VAL A 128 2.27 15.35 10.79
C VAL A 128 1.62 16.72 10.65
N THR A 129 0.87 16.91 9.58
CA THR A 129 0.23 18.18 9.23
C THR A 129 -1.29 18.04 9.28
N TYR A 130 -1.80 17.92 10.52
CA TYR A 130 -3.21 17.55 10.76
C TYR A 130 -4.15 18.70 10.35
N ALA A 131 -3.91 19.93 10.83
CA ALA A 131 -4.66 21.12 10.46
C ALA A 131 -4.26 21.65 9.07
N ALA A 132 -5.11 22.49 8.47
CA ALA A 132 -4.79 23.20 7.23
C ALA A 132 -3.59 24.13 7.40
N GLU A 133 -3.54 24.86 8.51
CA GLU A 133 -2.45 25.77 8.87
C GLU A 133 -1.10 25.06 8.99
N ALA A 134 -1.09 23.83 9.49
CA ALA A 134 0.12 23.01 9.57
C ALA A 134 0.64 22.62 8.18
N LYS A 135 -0.25 22.36 7.21
CA LYS A 135 0.12 22.10 5.82
C LYS A 135 0.80 23.34 5.19
N ILE A 136 0.30 24.51 5.50
CA ILE A 136 0.85 25.78 5.02
C ILE A 136 2.19 26.09 5.70
N SER A 137 2.22 26.12 7.04
CA SER A 137 3.39 26.58 7.80
C SER A 137 4.55 25.60 7.77
N LEU A 138 4.29 24.28 7.92
CA LEU A 138 5.34 23.27 8.00
C LEU A 138 5.81 22.81 6.62
N LEU A 139 4.90 22.62 5.66
CA LEU A 139 5.28 22.15 4.33
C LEU A 139 5.55 23.31 3.35
N GLY A 140 4.95 24.47 3.57
CA GLY A 140 5.01 25.60 2.63
C GLY A 140 4.02 25.46 1.47
N ILE A 141 2.96 24.68 1.63
CA ILE A 141 1.90 24.56 0.63
C ILE A 141 1.18 25.92 0.54
N PRO A 142 0.96 26.48 -0.67
CA PRO A 142 0.25 27.74 -0.80
C PRO A 142 -1.16 27.67 -0.23
N ALA A 143 -1.55 28.64 0.59
CA ALA A 143 -2.90 28.72 1.15
C ALA A 143 -3.97 28.71 0.05
N SER A 144 -3.70 29.36 -1.09
CA SER A 144 -4.61 29.39 -2.26
C SER A 144 -4.91 27.99 -2.80
N LEU A 145 -3.93 27.06 -2.78
CA LEU A 145 -4.15 25.68 -3.23
C LEU A 145 -5.18 24.99 -2.33
N ILE A 146 -5.02 25.11 -1.00
CA ILE A 146 -5.93 24.50 -0.03
C ILE A 146 -7.31 25.14 -0.10
N ASN A 147 -7.39 26.49 -0.18
CA ASN A 147 -8.65 27.21 -0.26
C ASN A 147 -9.45 26.88 -1.53
N GLN A 148 -8.79 26.62 -2.65
CA GLN A 148 -9.44 26.29 -3.92
C GLN A 148 -9.87 24.83 -4.02
N ASN A 149 -9.11 23.90 -3.41
CA ASN A 149 -9.30 22.47 -3.63
C ASN A 149 -9.83 21.72 -2.39
N GLY A 150 -9.84 22.38 -1.21
CA GLY A 150 -10.13 21.73 0.06
C GLY A 150 -8.94 20.96 0.63
N VAL A 151 -9.03 20.62 1.91
CA VAL A 151 -8.00 19.81 2.57
C VAL A 151 -8.08 18.32 2.15
N VAL A 152 -9.27 17.85 1.73
CA VAL A 152 -9.52 16.47 1.30
C VAL A 152 -9.61 16.40 -0.22
N SER A 153 -8.49 16.50 -0.90
CA SER A 153 -8.47 16.52 -2.36
C SER A 153 -7.21 15.88 -2.95
N SER A 154 -7.29 15.53 -4.23
CA SER A 154 -6.14 15.09 -5.04
C SER A 154 -5.00 16.10 -5.00
N ALA A 155 -5.31 17.38 -5.22
CA ALA A 155 -4.33 18.46 -5.26
C ALA A 155 -3.59 18.60 -3.92
N THR A 156 -4.33 18.57 -2.81
CA THR A 156 -3.73 18.65 -1.46
C THR A 156 -2.87 17.43 -1.16
N ALA A 157 -3.31 16.21 -1.50
CA ALA A 157 -2.50 15.00 -1.30
C ALA A 157 -1.20 15.04 -2.12
N GLN A 158 -1.27 15.47 -3.37
CA GLN A 158 -0.09 15.62 -4.24
C GLN A 158 0.86 16.70 -3.71
N ALA A 159 0.34 17.84 -3.28
CA ALA A 159 1.13 18.90 -2.69
C ALA A 159 1.83 18.41 -1.40
N MET A 160 1.11 17.73 -0.51
CA MET A 160 1.70 17.15 0.71
C MET A 160 2.86 16.21 0.39
N ALA A 161 2.71 15.35 -0.62
CA ALA A 161 3.75 14.44 -1.07
C ALA A 161 4.98 15.16 -1.63
N ASP A 162 4.77 16.09 -2.57
CA ASP A 162 5.87 16.76 -3.26
C ASP A 162 6.61 17.77 -2.37
N TYR A 163 5.87 18.56 -1.57
CA TYR A 163 6.50 19.52 -0.67
C TYR A 163 7.28 18.85 0.46
N SER A 164 6.76 17.76 1.05
CA SER A 164 7.51 16.99 2.04
C SER A 164 8.78 16.41 1.45
N ARG A 165 8.70 15.81 0.26
CA ARG A 165 9.84 15.27 -0.48
C ARG A 165 10.92 16.33 -0.70
N LYS A 166 10.54 17.51 -1.18
CA LYS A 166 11.46 18.64 -1.43
C LYS A 166 12.11 19.14 -0.15
N LYS A 167 11.35 19.23 0.96
CA LYS A 167 11.89 19.74 2.24
C LYS A 167 12.98 18.85 2.84
N LEU A 168 12.92 17.55 2.62
CA LEU A 168 13.90 16.59 3.13
C LEU A 168 14.83 16.05 2.04
N ASP A 169 14.78 16.62 0.82
CA ASP A 169 15.53 16.14 -0.36
C ASP A 169 15.46 14.61 -0.54
N ALA A 170 14.28 14.03 -0.29
CA ALA A 170 14.06 12.60 -0.44
C ALA A 170 13.78 12.24 -1.90
N ASP A 171 13.97 10.97 -2.26
CA ASP A 171 13.65 10.46 -3.60
C ASP A 171 12.15 10.27 -3.76
N PHE A 172 11.47 9.85 -2.69
CA PHE A 172 10.03 9.69 -2.61
C PHE A 172 9.43 10.55 -1.49
N GLY A 173 8.24 11.08 -1.76
CA GLY A 173 7.38 11.69 -0.76
C GLY A 173 5.97 11.12 -0.87
N ILE A 174 5.34 10.84 0.27
CA ILE A 174 3.97 10.36 0.30
C ILE A 174 3.10 11.30 1.14
N GLY A 175 1.90 11.61 0.64
CA GLY A 175 0.95 12.48 1.32
C GLY A 175 -0.37 11.78 1.60
N PHE A 176 -0.90 11.91 2.82
CA PHE A 176 -2.17 11.31 3.21
C PHE A 176 -3.12 12.40 3.69
N THR A 177 -4.24 12.59 3.00
CA THR A 177 -5.33 13.44 3.46
C THR A 177 -6.67 12.73 3.28
N GLY A 178 -7.66 13.02 4.14
CA GLY A 178 -8.94 12.33 4.07
C GLY A 178 -9.74 12.39 5.35
N VAL A 179 -10.90 11.75 5.30
CA VAL A 179 -11.89 11.70 6.37
C VAL A 179 -11.87 10.31 7.03
N ALA A 180 -11.32 10.24 8.23
CA ALA A 180 -11.29 8.99 8.99
C ALA A 180 -12.62 8.70 9.72
N GLY A 181 -13.50 9.70 9.82
CA GLY A 181 -14.79 9.61 10.50
C GLY A 181 -14.69 9.79 12.03
N PRO A 182 -15.86 9.68 12.75
CA PRO A 182 -17.15 9.26 12.21
C PRO A 182 -17.84 10.30 11.32
N ASP A 183 -17.61 11.59 11.56
CA ASP A 183 -18.25 12.69 10.85
C ASP A 183 -17.65 12.92 9.48
N GLU A 184 -18.41 13.57 8.61
CA GLU A 184 -17.91 14.07 7.32
C GLU A 184 -17.03 15.32 7.49
N LEU A 185 -16.25 15.63 6.48
CA LEU A 185 -15.44 16.85 6.39
C LEU A 185 -15.51 17.40 4.96
N GLU A 186 -15.81 18.70 4.82
CA GLU A 186 -15.94 19.39 3.52
C GLU A 186 -16.91 18.66 2.55
N GLY A 187 -18.02 18.11 3.10
CA GLY A 187 -19.00 17.34 2.32
C GLY A 187 -18.49 15.98 1.84
N GLN A 188 -17.32 15.53 2.32
CA GLN A 188 -16.76 14.21 2.01
C GLN A 188 -17.09 13.23 3.14
N PRO A 189 -17.70 12.07 2.85
CA PRO A 189 -18.04 11.08 3.86
C PRO A 189 -16.80 10.41 4.45
N ALA A 190 -16.97 9.84 5.66
CA ALA A 190 -15.96 8.97 6.27
C ALA A 190 -15.51 7.87 5.31
N GLY A 191 -14.21 7.64 5.23
CA GLY A 191 -13.60 6.68 4.29
C GLY A 191 -13.13 7.31 2.98
N THR A 192 -13.44 8.58 2.71
CA THR A 192 -12.84 9.32 1.59
C THR A 192 -11.40 9.67 1.92
N VAL A 193 -10.45 9.09 1.20
CA VAL A 193 -9.01 9.31 1.41
C VAL A 193 -8.33 9.59 0.07
N TRP A 194 -7.43 10.55 0.07
CA TRP A 194 -6.51 10.80 -1.02
C TRP A 194 -5.08 10.53 -0.58
N ILE A 195 -4.35 9.77 -1.41
CA ILE A 195 -2.94 9.47 -1.22
C ILE A 195 -2.18 10.06 -2.40
N GLY A 196 -1.22 10.95 -2.12
CA GLY A 196 -0.27 11.47 -3.09
C GLY A 196 1.04 10.70 -3.03
N LEU A 197 1.68 10.48 -4.17
CA LEU A 197 3.02 9.90 -4.25
C LEU A 197 3.87 10.71 -5.23
N ALA A 198 4.92 11.33 -4.71
CA ALA A 198 5.90 12.09 -5.47
C ALA A 198 7.19 11.27 -5.61
N ARG A 199 7.75 11.23 -6.80
CA ARG A 199 9.07 10.68 -7.10
C ARG A 199 9.94 11.77 -7.70
N LYS A 200 11.20 11.88 -7.28
CA LYS A 200 12.15 12.87 -7.81
C LYS A 200 12.26 12.73 -9.33
N GLY A 201 12.06 13.84 -10.04
CA GLY A 201 12.12 13.86 -11.51
C GLY A 201 10.90 13.29 -12.24
N GLN A 202 9.82 12.95 -11.55
CA GLN A 202 8.60 12.42 -12.14
C GLN A 202 7.38 13.27 -11.75
N PRO A 203 6.30 13.27 -12.55
CA PRO A 203 5.02 13.85 -12.14
C PRO A 203 4.50 13.18 -10.87
N THR A 204 3.99 13.98 -9.94
CA THR A 204 3.33 13.48 -8.73
C THR A 204 1.99 12.86 -9.09
N ILE A 205 1.73 11.66 -8.61
CA ILE A 205 0.49 10.93 -8.82
C ILE A 205 -0.37 10.92 -7.56
N SER A 206 -1.66 10.64 -7.70
CA SER A 206 -2.55 10.43 -6.56
C SER A 206 -3.54 9.31 -6.81
N LYS A 207 -4.03 8.73 -5.71
CA LYS A 207 -5.09 7.73 -5.70
C LYS A 207 -6.17 8.12 -4.70
N GLN A 208 -7.43 8.09 -5.13
CA GLN A 208 -8.57 8.17 -4.23
C GLN A 208 -8.94 6.78 -3.72
N LEU A 209 -9.23 6.68 -2.43
CA LEU A 209 -9.87 5.54 -1.81
C LEU A 209 -11.28 5.96 -1.38
N ARG A 210 -12.22 5.04 -1.52
CA ARG A 210 -13.57 5.14 -0.98
C ARG A 210 -13.80 3.94 -0.07
N LEU A 211 -13.26 4.02 1.13
CA LEU A 211 -13.39 2.98 2.14
C LEU A 211 -14.78 3.07 2.77
N ALA A 212 -15.32 1.92 3.17
CA ALA A 212 -16.61 1.91 3.82
C ALA A 212 -16.52 2.58 5.21
N GLY A 213 -17.38 3.58 5.48
CA GLY A 213 -17.36 4.34 6.72
C GLY A 213 -17.58 3.48 7.98
N TYR A 214 -18.32 2.35 7.86
CA TYR A 214 -18.54 1.42 8.97
C TYR A 214 -17.29 0.69 9.47
N LEU A 215 -16.19 0.72 8.71
CA LEU A 215 -14.90 0.17 9.15
C LEU A 215 -14.35 0.91 10.39
N GLY A 216 -14.76 2.15 10.58
CA GLY A 216 -14.32 2.96 11.70
C GLY A 216 -12.94 3.60 11.48
N ARG A 217 -12.68 4.59 12.31
CA ARG A 217 -11.52 5.48 12.19
C ARG A 217 -10.17 4.77 12.20
N GLN A 218 -9.98 3.78 13.06
CA GLN A 218 -8.69 3.08 13.15
C GLN A 218 -8.41 2.28 11.89
N GLU A 219 -9.39 1.55 11.38
CA GLU A 219 -9.23 0.71 10.19
C GLU A 219 -9.04 1.56 8.93
N ILE A 220 -9.77 2.68 8.80
CA ILE A 220 -9.59 3.63 7.68
C ILE A 220 -8.14 4.16 7.65
N ARG A 221 -7.57 4.53 8.81
CA ARG A 221 -6.18 4.98 8.91
C ARG A 221 -5.19 3.87 8.54
N LEU A 222 -5.39 2.66 9.06
CA LEU A 222 -4.56 1.51 8.75
C LEU A 222 -4.56 1.19 7.26
N LEU A 223 -5.74 1.07 6.66
CA LEU A 223 -5.90 0.80 5.23
C LEU A 223 -5.26 1.90 4.37
N SER A 224 -5.39 3.18 4.78
CA SER A 224 -4.74 4.29 4.07
C SER A 224 -3.23 4.10 3.98
N VAL A 225 -2.58 3.75 5.09
CA VAL A 225 -1.13 3.47 5.12
C VAL A 225 -0.79 2.27 4.24
N GLN A 226 -1.58 1.21 4.32
CA GLN A 226 -1.35 0.00 3.53
C GLN A 226 -1.47 0.27 2.01
N TYR A 227 -2.44 1.11 1.58
CA TYR A 227 -2.56 1.52 0.18
C TYR A 227 -1.42 2.43 -0.26
N GLY A 228 -0.94 3.30 0.63
CA GLY A 228 0.25 4.12 0.37
C GLY A 228 1.50 3.27 0.14
N LEU A 229 1.73 2.28 0.99
CA LEU A 229 2.83 1.32 0.84
C LEU A 229 2.70 0.50 -0.47
N GLN A 230 1.48 0.13 -0.86
CA GLN A 230 1.25 -0.57 -2.13
C GLN A 230 1.55 0.32 -3.35
N MET A 231 1.17 1.61 -3.31
CA MET A 231 1.53 2.56 -4.37
C MET A 231 3.04 2.67 -4.51
N LEU A 232 3.74 2.82 -3.38
CA LEU A 232 5.20 2.89 -3.34
C LEU A 232 5.86 1.60 -3.84
N LEU A 233 5.36 0.42 -3.44
CA LEU A 233 5.85 -0.87 -3.92
C LEU A 233 5.76 -0.98 -5.44
N LYS A 234 4.63 -0.55 -6.02
CA LYS A 234 4.44 -0.55 -7.48
C LYS A 234 5.45 0.36 -8.20
N GLU A 235 5.80 1.50 -7.61
CA GLU A 235 6.82 2.40 -8.20
C GLU A 235 8.24 1.86 -8.05
N LEU A 236 8.55 1.18 -6.95
CA LEU A 236 9.86 0.58 -6.71
C LEU A 236 10.15 -0.65 -7.58
N ARG A 237 9.10 -1.30 -8.09
CA ARG A 237 9.19 -2.49 -8.97
C ARG A 237 9.21 -2.16 -10.48
N LYS A 238 9.13 -0.87 -10.85
CA LYS A 238 9.32 -0.41 -12.23
C LYS A 238 10.80 -0.34 -12.58
#